data_90800ecde4f503deda30023a42fcb086
#
_entry.id   90800ecde4f503deda30023a42fcb086
#
_cell.length_a   1.000
_cell.length_b   1.000
_cell.length_c   1.000
_cell.angle_alpha   90.00
_cell.angle_beta   90.00
_cell.angle_gamma   90.00
#
_symmetry.space_group_name_H-M   'P 1'
#
loop_
_entity.id
_entity.type
_entity.pdbx_description
1 polymer ?
#
loop_
_entity_poly.entity_id
_entity_poly.type
_entity_poly.pdbx_seq_one_letter_code
_entity_poly.pdbx_strand_id
1 'polypeptide(L)'
;NPTLKVVIAHAGALDTTVLNEIGLLENVFIDCCPSTFMFESRFSALYSPEHIFAPEDIYWKVLKYLPSHKILFGTDSPWGDTQKELEVIRNLNATPKVKEQILFKNAARVYGLSLY
;
A
#
# COMPACT_ATOMS: atom_id res chain seq x y z
N ASN A 1 7.66 20.79 -6.90
CA ASN A 1 8.75 20.89 -5.93
C ASN A 1 9.42 19.52 -5.79
N PRO A 2 10.70 19.41 -6.21
CA PRO A 2 11.39 18.10 -6.22
C PRO A 2 11.69 17.54 -4.82
N THR A 3 11.56 18.35 -3.78
CA THR A 3 11.80 17.92 -2.39
C THR A 3 10.52 17.49 -1.68
N LEU A 4 9.35 17.78 -2.26
CA LEU A 4 8.07 17.38 -1.69
C LEU A 4 7.87 15.88 -1.85
N LYS A 5 7.60 15.20 -0.73
CA LYS A 5 7.18 13.81 -0.74
C LYS A 5 5.67 13.73 -0.59
N VAL A 6 5.05 12.91 -1.42
CA VAL A 6 3.59 12.74 -1.45
C VAL A 6 3.25 11.28 -1.19
N VAL A 7 2.29 11.02 -0.32
CA VAL A 7 1.75 9.68 -0.09
C VAL A 7 0.30 9.67 -0.56
N ILE A 8 0.00 8.83 -1.53
CA ILE A 8 -1.35 8.63 -2.05
C ILE A 8 -2.04 7.58 -1.18
N ALA A 9 -3.17 7.93 -0.61
CA ALA A 9 -3.94 7.05 0.25
C ALA A 9 -4.78 6.02 -0.53
N HIS A 10 -5.21 4.97 0.16
CA HIS A 10 -6.22 4.01 -0.30
C HIS A 10 -5.85 3.32 -1.62
N ALA A 11 -4.60 2.91 -1.76
CA ALA A 11 -4.09 2.22 -2.94
C ALA A 11 -4.37 2.97 -4.27
N GLY A 12 -4.48 4.31 -4.21
CA GLY A 12 -4.81 5.11 -5.39
C GLY A 12 -6.15 4.71 -6.02
N ALA A 13 -7.10 4.26 -5.20
CA ALA A 13 -8.39 3.68 -5.61
C ALA A 13 -8.23 2.47 -6.55
N LEU A 14 -7.07 1.82 -6.57
CA LEU A 14 -6.72 0.71 -7.48
C LEU A 14 -6.81 1.08 -8.96
N ASP A 15 -6.80 2.36 -9.27
CA ASP A 15 -6.79 2.85 -10.65
C ASP A 15 -5.43 2.61 -11.30
N THR A 16 -5.42 1.84 -12.39
CA THR A 16 -4.18 1.45 -13.05
C THR A 16 -3.40 2.63 -13.64
N THR A 17 -4.10 3.67 -14.10
CA THR A 17 -3.48 4.89 -14.59
C THR A 17 -2.74 5.61 -13.46
N VAL A 18 -3.40 5.75 -12.30
CA VAL A 18 -2.80 6.35 -11.09
C VAL A 18 -1.59 5.54 -10.65
N LEU A 19 -1.71 4.21 -10.58
CA LEU A 19 -0.61 3.34 -10.16
C LEU A 19 0.60 3.46 -11.10
N ASN A 20 0.37 3.49 -12.41
CA ASN A 20 1.45 3.71 -13.38
C ASN A 20 2.15 5.05 -13.18
N GLU A 21 1.39 6.13 -12.99
CA GLU A 21 1.96 7.47 -12.76
C GLU A 21 2.80 7.53 -11.48
N ILE A 22 2.32 6.93 -10.39
CA ILE A 22 3.08 6.84 -9.13
C ILE A 22 4.41 6.12 -9.37
N GLY A 23 4.42 5.08 -10.18
CA GLY A 23 5.62 4.32 -10.51
C GLY A 23 6.70 5.14 -11.19
N LEU A 24 6.33 6.19 -11.92
CA LEU A 24 7.24 7.06 -12.65
C LEU A 24 7.78 8.24 -11.82
N LEU A 25 7.18 8.54 -10.67
CA LEU A 25 7.51 9.70 -9.84
C LEU A 25 8.34 9.29 -8.62
N GLU A 26 9.58 9.80 -8.50
CA GLU A 26 10.51 9.39 -7.44
C GLU A 26 10.01 9.70 -6.03
N ASN A 27 9.35 10.83 -5.84
CA ASN A 27 8.93 11.34 -4.54
C ASN A 27 7.44 11.08 -4.22
N VAL A 28 6.81 10.19 -4.96
CA VAL A 28 5.42 9.78 -4.71
C VAL A 28 5.38 8.34 -4.23
N PHE A 29 4.65 8.11 -3.16
CA PHE A 29 4.50 6.84 -2.46
C PHE A 29 3.01 6.54 -2.31
N ILE A 30 2.68 5.34 -1.84
CA ILE A 30 1.30 4.90 -1.69
C ILE A 30 1.13 4.11 -0.40
N ASP A 31 -0.03 4.21 0.24
CA ASP A 31 -0.47 3.23 1.22
C ASP A 31 -1.66 2.43 0.69
N CYS A 32 -1.86 1.24 1.22
CA CYS A 32 -2.93 0.34 0.81
C CYS A 32 -4.01 0.19 1.89
N CYS A 33 -4.11 1.14 2.81
CA CYS A 33 -5.06 1.05 3.92
C CYS A 33 -6.41 1.72 3.60
N PRO A 34 -7.49 1.29 4.20
CA PRO A 34 -7.62 0.04 4.93
C PRO A 34 -7.97 -1.12 3.96
N SER A 35 -7.02 -2.00 3.71
CA SER A 35 -7.17 -3.07 2.72
C SER A 35 -8.33 -4.00 3.05
N THR A 36 -8.54 -4.31 4.32
CA THR A 36 -9.65 -5.16 4.77
C THR A 36 -11.00 -4.52 4.48
N PHE A 37 -11.15 -3.22 4.78
CA PHE A 37 -12.38 -2.49 4.47
C PHE A 37 -12.62 -2.39 2.96
N MET A 38 -11.59 -2.07 2.19
CA MET A 38 -11.68 -1.98 0.73
C MET A 38 -12.11 -3.31 0.11
N PHE A 39 -11.60 -4.43 0.62
CA PHE A 39 -11.99 -5.77 0.21
C PHE A 39 -13.45 -6.08 0.58
N GLU A 40 -13.82 -5.85 1.84
CA GLU A 40 -15.16 -6.15 2.36
C GLU A 40 -16.26 -5.29 1.69
N SER A 41 -15.97 -4.03 1.42
CA SER A 41 -16.90 -3.11 0.75
C SER A 41 -17.02 -3.33 -0.76
N ARG A 42 -16.23 -4.25 -1.32
CA ARG A 42 -16.16 -4.48 -2.77
C ARG A 42 -15.69 -3.25 -3.57
N PHE A 43 -15.00 -2.35 -2.90
CA PHE A 43 -14.44 -1.15 -3.53
C PHE A 43 -13.56 -1.49 -4.73
N SER A 44 -12.76 -2.54 -4.61
CA SER A 44 -11.87 -3.01 -5.68
C SER A 44 -12.63 -3.44 -6.95
N ALA A 45 -13.87 -3.90 -6.84
CA ALA A 45 -14.66 -4.31 -7.98
C ALA A 45 -15.02 -3.15 -8.93
N LEU A 46 -15.02 -1.90 -8.41
CA LEU A 46 -15.31 -0.70 -9.20
C LEU A 46 -14.11 -0.26 -10.05
N TYR A 47 -12.89 -0.55 -9.60
CA TYR A 47 -11.66 0.01 -10.17
C TYR A 47 -10.70 -1.04 -10.71
N SER A 48 -11.01 -2.31 -10.54
CA SER A 48 -10.15 -3.39 -10.99
C SER A 48 -10.92 -4.45 -11.78
N PRO A 49 -10.54 -4.72 -13.03
CA PRO A 49 -11.06 -5.86 -13.77
C PRO A 49 -10.49 -7.19 -13.22
N GLU A 50 -9.47 -7.14 -12.38
CA GLU A 50 -8.87 -8.31 -11.76
C GLU A 50 -9.70 -8.76 -10.56
N HIS A 51 -9.75 -10.08 -10.37
CA HIS A 51 -10.45 -10.63 -9.22
C HIS A 51 -9.62 -10.43 -7.95
N ILE A 52 -10.24 -9.79 -6.95
CA ILE A 52 -9.69 -9.62 -5.61
C ILE A 52 -10.44 -10.60 -4.70
N PHE A 53 -9.76 -11.63 -4.25
CA PHE A 53 -10.33 -12.70 -3.42
C PHE A 53 -10.00 -12.55 -1.94
N ALA A 54 -8.99 -11.74 -1.61
CA ALA A 54 -8.54 -11.49 -0.26
C ALA A 54 -7.95 -10.08 -0.16
N PRO A 55 -7.84 -9.49 1.07
CA PRO A 55 -7.19 -8.19 1.24
C PRO A 55 -5.75 -8.13 0.72
N GLU A 56 -5.02 -9.24 0.80
CA GLU A 56 -3.65 -9.37 0.29
C GLU A 56 -3.56 -9.11 -1.22
N ASP A 57 -4.62 -9.40 -1.96
CA ASP A 57 -4.65 -9.18 -3.42
C ASP A 57 -4.57 -7.70 -3.79
N ILE A 58 -5.00 -6.81 -2.90
CA ILE A 58 -4.85 -5.35 -3.06
C ILE A 58 -3.36 -5.01 -3.11
N TYR A 59 -2.56 -5.56 -2.20
CA TYR A 59 -1.10 -5.38 -2.19
C TYR A 59 -0.46 -5.98 -3.44
N TRP A 60 -0.91 -7.16 -3.88
CA TRP A 60 -0.40 -7.79 -5.09
C TRP A 60 -0.70 -6.97 -6.33
N LYS A 61 -1.89 -6.37 -6.42
CA LYS A 61 -2.20 -5.48 -7.53
C LYS A 61 -1.26 -4.27 -7.55
N VAL A 62 -1.08 -3.62 -6.41
CA VAL A 62 -0.17 -2.47 -6.30
C VAL A 62 1.26 -2.87 -6.66
N LEU A 63 1.73 -4.02 -6.19
CA LEU A 63 3.08 -4.53 -6.46
C LEU A 63 3.33 -4.86 -7.94
N LYS A 64 2.30 -5.05 -8.75
CA LYS A 64 2.45 -5.17 -10.20
C LYS A 64 2.94 -3.88 -10.87
N TYR A 65 2.58 -2.75 -10.31
CA TYR A 65 2.87 -1.43 -10.88
C TYR A 65 3.98 -0.70 -10.15
N LEU A 66 4.20 -1.01 -8.88
CA LEU A 66 5.11 -0.28 -8.00
C LEU A 66 6.12 -1.22 -7.33
N PRO A 67 7.39 -0.81 -7.25
CA PRO A 67 8.33 -1.55 -6.41
C PRO A 67 7.95 -1.42 -4.93
N SER A 68 8.29 -2.44 -4.14
CA SER A 68 7.91 -2.53 -2.73
C SER A 68 8.38 -1.35 -1.87
N HIS A 69 9.48 -0.69 -2.26
CA HIS A 69 10.02 0.46 -1.51
C HIS A 69 9.15 1.72 -1.60
N LYS A 70 8.12 1.72 -2.44
CA LYS A 70 7.15 2.82 -2.57
C LYS A 70 5.87 2.62 -1.76
N ILE A 71 5.70 1.44 -1.14
CA ILE A 71 4.48 1.09 -0.43
C ILE A 71 4.69 1.28 1.07
N LEU A 72 3.80 2.03 1.70
CA LEU A 72 3.81 2.28 3.14
C LEU A 72 2.68 1.51 3.82
N PHE A 73 2.92 1.09 5.05
CA PHE A 73 1.88 0.54 5.91
C PHE A 73 1.01 1.67 6.49
N GLY A 74 -0.28 1.44 6.52
CA GLY A 74 -1.23 2.32 7.16
C GLY A 74 -2.46 1.53 7.60
N THR A 75 -3.30 2.14 8.43
CA THR A 75 -4.51 1.49 8.97
C THR A 75 -5.78 2.28 8.76
N ASP A 76 -5.67 3.59 8.55
CA ASP A 76 -6.80 4.51 8.50
C ASP A 76 -7.70 4.40 9.74
N SER A 77 -7.06 4.17 10.91
CA SER A 77 -7.78 4.08 12.19
C SER A 77 -8.52 5.40 12.49
N PRO A 78 -9.77 5.37 13.00
CA PRO A 78 -10.50 4.21 13.51
C PRO A 78 -11.31 3.41 12.47
N TRP A 79 -11.31 3.81 11.20
CA TRP A 79 -12.07 3.14 10.13
C TRP A 79 -11.50 1.78 9.79
N GLY A 80 -10.17 1.64 9.80
CA GLY A 80 -9.48 0.38 9.66
C GLY A 80 -9.07 -0.19 11.02
N ASP A 81 -8.94 -1.50 11.08
CA ASP A 81 -8.49 -2.25 12.25
C ASP A 81 -6.99 -2.54 12.11
N THR A 82 -6.18 -1.94 12.98
CA THR A 82 -4.72 -2.07 12.95
C THR A 82 -4.25 -3.52 13.01
N GLN A 83 -4.89 -4.34 13.85
CA GLN A 83 -4.49 -5.75 13.98
C GLN A 83 -4.78 -6.53 12.70
N LYS A 84 -5.94 -6.33 12.10
CA LYS A 84 -6.31 -6.96 10.83
C LYS A 84 -5.36 -6.54 9.70
N GLU A 85 -5.02 -5.26 9.61
CA GLU A 85 -4.08 -4.76 8.61
C GLU A 85 -2.68 -5.36 8.79
N LEU A 86 -2.21 -5.52 10.02
CA LEU A 86 -0.94 -6.22 10.31
C LEU A 86 -0.99 -7.68 9.84
N GLU A 87 -2.10 -8.36 10.08
CA GLU A 87 -2.28 -9.75 9.65
C GLU A 87 -2.25 -9.89 8.13
N VAL A 88 -2.81 -8.93 7.40
CA VAL A 88 -2.73 -8.91 5.93
C VAL A 88 -1.27 -8.94 5.48
N ILE A 89 -0.41 -8.10 6.06
CA ILE A 89 1.02 -8.08 5.70
C ILE A 89 1.72 -9.38 6.15
N ARG A 90 1.41 -9.87 7.33
CA ARG A 90 2.00 -11.13 7.84
C ARG A 90 1.68 -12.32 6.93
N ASN A 91 0.46 -12.36 6.41
CA ASN A 91 -0.02 -13.42 5.53
C ASN A 91 0.36 -13.23 4.06
N LEU A 92 0.88 -12.06 3.70
CA LEU A 92 1.30 -11.78 2.33
C LEU A 92 2.38 -12.77 1.90
N ASN A 93 2.19 -13.41 0.74
CA ASN A 93 3.17 -14.33 0.17
C ASN A 93 4.34 -13.55 -0.44
N ALA A 94 5.11 -12.89 0.41
CA ALA A 94 6.25 -12.07 0.03
C ALA A 94 7.44 -12.38 0.92
N THR A 95 8.63 -11.97 0.49
CA THR A 95 9.85 -12.17 1.28
C THR A 95 9.80 -11.36 2.59
N PRO A 96 10.52 -11.77 3.65
CA PRO A 96 10.65 -10.96 4.87
C PRO A 96 11.12 -9.53 4.57
N LYS A 97 12.04 -9.37 3.63
CA LYS A 97 12.53 -8.06 3.21
C LYS A 97 11.41 -7.15 2.71
N VAL A 98 10.54 -7.65 1.84
CA VAL A 98 9.39 -6.90 1.31
C VAL A 98 8.42 -6.52 2.42
N LYS A 99 8.10 -7.46 3.32
CA LYS A 99 7.23 -7.20 4.46
C LYS A 99 7.78 -6.11 5.39
N GLU A 100 9.07 -6.17 5.72
CA GLU A 100 9.74 -5.14 6.54
C GLU A 100 9.74 -3.78 5.85
N GLN A 101 9.98 -3.74 4.54
CA GLN A 101 9.91 -2.51 3.77
C GLN A 101 8.54 -1.87 3.92
N ILE A 102 7.47 -2.61 3.69
CA ILE A 102 6.10 -2.10 3.78
C ILE A 102 5.76 -1.69 5.21
N LEU A 103 6.07 -2.53 6.20
CA LEU A 103 5.67 -2.31 7.58
C LEU A 103 6.32 -1.08 8.22
N PHE A 104 7.61 -0.82 7.96
CA PHE A 104 8.29 0.27 8.68
C PHE A 104 9.47 0.91 7.95
N LYS A 105 10.26 0.17 7.17
CA LYS A 105 11.50 0.73 6.59
C LYS A 105 11.24 1.85 5.59
N ASN A 106 10.21 1.70 4.77
CA ASN A 106 9.85 2.74 3.80
C ASN A 106 9.36 4.02 4.49
N ALA A 107 8.49 3.89 5.48
CA ALA A 107 8.01 5.05 6.26
C ALA A 107 9.18 5.75 6.97
N ALA A 108 10.08 4.99 7.59
CA ALA A 108 11.25 5.56 8.24
C ALA A 108 12.08 6.41 7.26
N ARG A 109 12.32 5.89 6.07
CA ARG A 109 13.07 6.63 5.03
C ARG A 109 12.30 7.86 4.54
N VAL A 110 11.00 7.70 4.24
CA VAL A 110 10.16 8.78 3.70
C VAL A 110 10.04 9.93 4.69
N TYR A 111 9.84 9.62 5.97
CA TYR A 111 9.65 10.62 7.02
C TYR A 111 10.94 11.01 7.75
N GLY A 112 12.08 10.46 7.36
CA GLY A 112 13.36 10.76 7.98
C GLY A 112 13.47 10.30 9.43
N LEU A 113 12.85 9.17 9.77
CA LEU A 113 12.85 8.62 11.11
C LEU A 113 14.08 7.73 11.34
N SER A 114 14.66 7.83 12.54
CA SER A 114 15.68 6.88 12.99
C SER A 114 15.00 5.63 13.53
N LEU A 115 15.47 4.45 13.11
CA LEU A 115 14.96 3.17 13.60
C LEU A 115 15.71 2.67 14.84
N TYR A 116 16.79 3.35 15.22
CA TYR A 116 17.65 2.97 16.33
C TYR A 116 18.06 4.19 17.17
#